data_6903b409cd7e15e0bb968086ac2c31f0
#
_entry.id   6903b409cd7e15e0bb968086ac2c31f0
#
_cell.length_a   1.000
_cell.length_b   1.000
_cell.length_c   1.000
_cell.angle_alpha   90.00
_cell.angle_beta   90.00
_cell.angle_gamma   90.00
#
_symmetry.space_group_name_H-M   'P 1'
#
loop_
_entity.id
_entity.type
_entity.pdbx_description
1 polymer ?
#
loop_
_entity_poly.entity_id
_entity_poly.type
_entity_poly.pdbx_seq_one_letter_code
_entity_poly.pdbx_strand_id
1 'polypeptide(L)'
;MKNFAKRVSALVLALVVGAAALCPAALAAASLPDLPKDECVVDDANILSDSTTQTIVDLNNQLQSSCNGAQISVLTVDYTGNYSTEDYATQAFNAWGIGSASENNGVLILLVMESPIYEDGDYYVTYGDGFRNTTLESQASALAQTMEGDFVNRDYSDAVITCANNVADTIASVYGVNLNNGSYDDGSYAEPDDGPTTFGDIVLGIVILFMSLMVMLIIVLFVFRVFIAPIGHAAGWNWGPFA
;
A
#
# COMPACT_ATOMS: atom_id res chain seq x y z
N MET A 1 54.30 48.35 -8.56
CA MET A 1 54.10 46.96 -9.06
C MET A 1 53.85 45.93 -7.94
N LYS A 2 54.51 46.01 -6.78
CA LYS A 2 54.29 45.05 -5.67
C LYS A 2 52.87 45.01 -5.12
N ASN A 3 52.07 46.08 -5.14
CA ASN A 3 50.72 46.14 -4.63
C ASN A 3 49.64 45.61 -5.61
N PHE A 4 49.95 45.63 -6.91
CA PHE A 4 49.08 45.09 -7.96
C PHE A 4 49.09 43.57 -7.94
N ALA A 5 50.26 42.95 -7.81
CA ALA A 5 50.41 41.49 -7.71
C ALA A 5 49.66 40.91 -6.46
N LYS A 6 49.75 41.61 -5.31
CA LYS A 6 49.00 41.19 -4.10
C LYS A 6 47.49 41.28 -4.26
N ARG A 7 46.98 42.29 -4.99
CA ARG A 7 45.54 42.44 -5.24
C ARG A 7 45.00 41.38 -6.23
N VAL A 8 45.80 41.06 -7.25
CA VAL A 8 45.47 40.01 -8.21
C VAL A 8 45.49 38.64 -7.55
N SER A 9 46.49 38.34 -6.69
CA SER A 9 46.51 37.08 -5.92
C SER A 9 45.34 36.92 -4.96
N ALA A 10 44.92 38.02 -4.28
CA ALA A 10 43.76 37.99 -3.41
C ALA A 10 42.43 37.76 -4.16
N LEU A 11 42.30 38.32 -5.36
CA LEU A 11 41.13 38.16 -6.22
C LEU A 11 41.04 36.76 -6.80
N VAL A 12 42.16 36.16 -7.20
CA VAL A 12 42.20 34.76 -7.68
C VAL A 12 41.91 33.79 -6.55
N LEU A 13 42.44 34.05 -5.34
CA LEU A 13 42.11 33.20 -4.16
C LEU A 13 40.63 33.28 -3.77
N ALA A 14 40.02 34.46 -3.82
CA ALA A 14 38.62 34.66 -3.55
C ALA A 14 37.73 33.97 -4.61
N LEU A 15 38.17 33.93 -5.88
CA LEU A 15 37.43 33.25 -6.96
C LEU A 15 37.51 31.73 -6.83
N VAL A 16 38.65 31.18 -6.40
CA VAL A 16 38.84 29.74 -6.18
C VAL A 16 38.06 29.27 -4.95
N VAL A 17 38.02 30.06 -3.86
CA VAL A 17 37.22 29.73 -2.67
C VAL A 17 35.72 29.89 -2.93
N GLY A 18 35.32 30.88 -3.76
CA GLY A 18 33.93 31.05 -4.17
C GLY A 18 33.41 29.94 -5.09
N ALA A 19 34.28 29.37 -5.93
CA ALA A 19 33.90 28.25 -6.80
C ALA A 19 33.73 26.91 -6.04
N ALA A 20 34.46 26.75 -4.94
CA ALA A 20 34.31 25.56 -4.07
C ALA A 20 33.02 25.57 -3.24
N ALA A 21 32.39 26.73 -3.04
CA ALA A 21 31.12 26.86 -2.32
C ALA A 21 29.85 26.64 -3.21
N LEU A 22 30.06 26.51 -4.53
CA LEU A 22 29.02 26.16 -5.51
C LEU A 22 29.14 24.69 -5.96
N CYS A 23 29.57 23.79 -5.07
CA CYS A 23 29.28 22.39 -5.25
C CYS A 23 27.76 22.28 -5.08
N PRO A 24 26.94 22.02 -6.14
CA PRO A 24 25.59 21.56 -5.87
C PRO A 24 25.78 20.34 -4.98
N ALA A 25 25.13 20.32 -3.82
CA ALA A 25 24.89 19.05 -3.15
C ALA A 25 24.30 18.17 -4.27
N ALA A 26 25.09 17.24 -4.77
CA ALA A 26 24.55 16.16 -5.57
C ALA A 26 23.53 15.51 -4.63
N LEU A 27 22.27 15.85 -4.79
CA LEU A 27 21.19 15.05 -4.26
C LEU A 27 21.51 13.65 -4.77
N ALA A 28 21.96 12.80 -3.88
CA ALA A 28 22.21 11.42 -4.21
C ALA A 28 20.88 10.93 -4.80
N ALA A 29 20.88 10.66 -6.10
CA ALA A 29 19.77 9.93 -6.69
C ALA A 29 19.70 8.65 -5.85
N ALA A 30 18.54 8.37 -5.25
CA ALA A 30 18.36 7.13 -4.53
C ALA A 30 18.71 6.03 -5.52
N SER A 31 19.79 5.29 -5.24
CA SER A 31 20.16 4.15 -6.08
C SER A 31 19.18 3.03 -5.74
N LEU A 32 18.59 2.41 -6.77
CA LEU A 32 17.83 1.19 -6.57
C LEU A 32 18.75 0.14 -5.96
N PRO A 33 18.37 -0.53 -4.87
CA PRO A 33 19.11 -1.67 -4.37
C PRO A 33 19.04 -2.82 -5.38
N ASP A 34 20.11 -3.61 -5.47
CA ASP A 34 20.14 -4.81 -6.28
C ASP A 34 19.26 -5.89 -5.61
N LEU A 35 18.49 -6.63 -6.40
CA LEU A 35 17.85 -7.85 -5.92
C LEU A 35 18.90 -8.98 -5.95
N PRO A 36 19.30 -9.53 -4.79
CA PRO A 36 20.22 -10.63 -4.78
C PRO A 36 19.64 -11.86 -5.51
N LYS A 37 20.51 -12.65 -6.09
CA LYS A 37 20.08 -13.85 -6.81
C LYS A 37 19.37 -14.82 -5.85
N ASP A 38 18.25 -15.34 -6.30
CA ASP A 38 17.41 -16.29 -5.55
C ASP A 38 16.72 -15.71 -4.30
N GLU A 39 16.67 -14.38 -4.16
CA GLU A 39 15.91 -13.69 -3.14
C GLU A 39 14.65 -13.03 -3.72
N CYS A 40 13.68 -12.79 -2.86
CA CYS A 40 12.44 -12.09 -3.22
C CYS A 40 12.12 -10.92 -2.27
N VAL A 41 12.92 -10.73 -1.22
CA VAL A 41 12.77 -9.64 -0.24
C VAL A 41 14.09 -8.88 -0.15
N VAL A 42 14.02 -7.57 -0.30
CA VAL A 42 15.12 -6.64 -0.02
C VAL A 42 14.63 -5.65 1.02
N ASP A 43 15.10 -5.82 2.24
CA ASP A 43 14.75 -4.97 3.39
C ASP A 43 15.87 -3.96 3.67
N ASP A 44 15.99 -2.95 2.78
CA ASP A 44 17.02 -1.91 2.89
C ASP A 44 16.74 -0.95 4.07
N ALA A 45 15.48 -0.75 4.43
CA ALA A 45 15.08 0.02 5.61
C ALA A 45 15.24 -0.75 6.93
N ASN A 46 15.52 -2.06 6.88
CA ASN A 46 15.70 -2.94 8.05
C ASN A 46 14.52 -2.90 9.04
N ILE A 47 13.32 -3.06 8.51
CA ILE A 47 12.04 -2.96 9.25
C ILE A 47 11.24 -4.26 9.28
N LEU A 48 11.68 -5.28 8.53
CA LEU A 48 10.98 -6.56 8.43
C LEU A 48 11.61 -7.61 9.35
N SER A 49 10.79 -8.52 9.83
CA SER A 49 11.26 -9.68 10.59
C SER A 49 11.72 -10.82 9.66
N ASP A 50 12.60 -11.69 10.18
CA ASP A 50 13.00 -12.92 9.45
C ASP A 50 11.78 -13.81 9.10
N SER A 51 10.77 -13.83 9.98
CA SER A 51 9.54 -14.58 9.72
C SER A 51 8.73 -14.01 8.55
N THR A 52 8.73 -12.69 8.39
CA THR A 52 8.11 -12.03 7.21
C THR A 52 8.78 -12.50 5.92
N THR A 53 10.11 -12.46 5.88
CA THR A 53 10.88 -12.94 4.72
C THR A 53 10.55 -14.41 4.41
N GLN A 54 10.49 -15.27 5.44
CA GLN A 54 10.13 -16.69 5.24
C GLN A 54 8.71 -16.84 4.70
N THR A 55 7.75 -16.06 5.20
CA THR A 55 6.37 -16.07 4.68
C THR A 55 6.32 -15.75 3.18
N ILE A 56 7.06 -14.72 2.73
CA ILE A 56 7.11 -14.36 1.31
C ILE A 56 7.75 -15.48 0.47
N VAL A 57 8.78 -16.12 0.98
CA VAL A 57 9.39 -17.29 0.32
C VAL A 57 8.39 -18.44 0.18
N ASP A 58 7.64 -18.75 1.22
CA ASP A 58 6.65 -19.83 1.23
C ASP A 58 5.49 -19.54 0.29
N LEU A 59 5.00 -18.31 0.21
CA LEU A 59 4.01 -17.88 -0.78
C LEU A 59 4.55 -18.03 -2.21
N ASN A 60 5.78 -17.60 -2.46
CA ASN A 60 6.39 -17.73 -3.78
C ASN A 60 6.57 -19.19 -4.22
N ASN A 61 6.90 -20.10 -3.31
CA ASN A 61 6.98 -21.53 -3.61
C ASN A 61 5.63 -22.09 -4.09
N GLN A 62 4.53 -21.63 -3.50
CA GLN A 62 3.18 -22.02 -3.90
C GLN A 62 2.80 -21.38 -5.24
N LEU A 63 3.04 -20.07 -5.41
CA LEU A 63 2.76 -19.34 -6.65
C LEU A 63 3.55 -19.89 -7.83
N GLN A 64 4.83 -20.17 -7.64
CA GLN A 64 5.70 -20.73 -8.68
C GLN A 64 5.18 -22.07 -9.21
N SER A 65 4.70 -22.92 -8.31
CA SER A 65 4.21 -24.26 -8.69
C SER A 65 2.79 -24.24 -9.26
N SER A 66 1.92 -23.33 -8.80
CA SER A 66 0.49 -23.36 -9.09
C SER A 66 0.04 -22.26 -10.06
N CYS A 67 0.80 -21.17 -10.19
CA CYS A 67 0.45 -19.96 -10.93
C CYS A 67 1.48 -19.60 -12.00
N ASN A 68 1.95 -20.59 -12.76
CA ASN A 68 2.86 -20.42 -13.91
C ASN A 68 4.13 -19.62 -13.61
N GLY A 69 4.72 -19.80 -12.42
CA GLY A 69 5.92 -19.09 -12.02
C GLY A 69 5.68 -17.64 -11.58
N ALA A 70 4.45 -17.31 -11.17
CA ALA A 70 4.17 -16.00 -10.58
C ALA A 70 5.02 -15.77 -9.33
N GLN A 71 5.40 -14.51 -9.09
CA GLN A 71 6.29 -14.15 -8.00
C GLN A 71 5.85 -12.84 -7.36
N ILE A 72 5.93 -12.78 -6.03
CA ILE A 72 5.82 -11.57 -5.22
C ILE A 72 7.22 -11.21 -4.75
N SER A 73 7.64 -9.96 -4.95
CA SER A 73 8.84 -9.40 -4.33
C SER A 73 8.47 -8.27 -3.39
N VAL A 74 9.29 -8.08 -2.37
CA VAL A 74 9.13 -7.00 -1.38
C VAL A 74 10.38 -6.15 -1.37
N LEU A 75 10.20 -4.84 -1.38
CA LEU A 75 11.26 -3.86 -1.22
C LEU A 75 10.88 -2.87 -0.12
N THR A 76 11.77 -2.69 0.85
CA THR A 76 11.66 -1.56 1.79
C THR A 76 12.83 -0.62 1.59
N VAL A 77 12.60 0.68 1.66
CA VAL A 77 13.64 1.70 1.54
C VAL A 77 13.38 2.87 2.49
N ASP A 78 14.45 3.50 2.97
CA ASP A 78 14.32 4.69 3.80
C ASP A 78 13.79 5.89 3.00
N TYR A 79 14.25 6.06 1.77
CA TYR A 79 13.94 7.23 0.96
C TYR A 79 14.03 6.97 -0.55
N THR A 80 13.09 7.53 -1.32
CA THR A 80 13.04 7.36 -2.79
C THR A 80 13.81 8.44 -3.57
N GLY A 81 14.51 9.33 -2.89
CA GLY A 81 15.18 10.46 -3.55
C GLY A 81 14.18 11.47 -4.12
N ASN A 82 14.26 11.72 -5.41
CA ASN A 82 13.36 12.63 -6.12
C ASN A 82 12.20 11.91 -6.84
N TYR A 83 12.10 10.60 -6.70
CA TYR A 83 11.05 9.82 -7.36
C TYR A 83 9.79 9.76 -6.49
N SER A 84 8.63 9.76 -7.14
CA SER A 84 7.41 9.34 -6.47
C SER A 84 7.50 7.86 -6.09
N THR A 85 6.72 7.43 -5.11
CA THR A 85 6.68 6.02 -4.71
C THR A 85 6.33 5.11 -5.89
N GLU A 86 5.38 5.51 -6.75
CA GLU A 86 5.01 4.81 -7.97
C GLU A 86 6.16 4.70 -8.97
N ASP A 87 6.85 5.82 -9.26
CA ASP A 87 7.98 5.82 -10.20
C ASP A 87 9.11 4.94 -9.70
N TYR A 88 9.39 5.00 -8.40
CA TYR A 88 10.43 4.18 -7.76
C TYR A 88 10.09 2.69 -7.82
N ALA A 89 8.84 2.32 -7.47
CA ALA A 89 8.36 0.95 -7.57
C ALA A 89 8.46 0.41 -9.00
N THR A 90 8.06 1.22 -9.99
CA THR A 90 8.13 0.84 -11.41
C THR A 90 9.56 0.63 -11.88
N GLN A 91 10.50 1.49 -11.46
CA GLN A 91 11.91 1.33 -11.80
C GLN A 91 12.50 0.08 -11.15
N ALA A 92 12.22 -0.18 -9.87
CA ALA A 92 12.68 -1.37 -9.16
C ALA A 92 12.12 -2.65 -9.81
N PHE A 93 10.82 -2.66 -10.08
CA PHE A 93 10.14 -3.79 -10.75
C PHE A 93 10.80 -4.14 -12.09
N ASN A 94 11.04 -3.13 -12.94
CA ASN A 94 11.66 -3.33 -14.26
C ASN A 94 13.12 -3.76 -14.16
N ALA A 95 13.87 -3.23 -13.19
CA ALA A 95 15.28 -3.59 -12.99
C ALA A 95 15.44 -5.01 -12.48
N TRP A 96 14.52 -5.49 -11.64
CA TRP A 96 14.60 -6.79 -11.01
C TRP A 96 14.06 -7.94 -11.88
N GLY A 97 13.14 -7.65 -12.80
CA GLY A 97 12.55 -8.67 -13.68
C GLY A 97 11.76 -9.73 -12.92
N ILE A 98 10.88 -9.30 -12.02
CA ILE A 98 10.11 -10.13 -11.11
C ILE A 98 9.11 -11.01 -11.88
N GLY A 99 9.00 -12.28 -11.50
CA GLY A 99 8.11 -13.26 -12.11
C GLY A 99 8.69 -14.00 -13.29
N SER A 100 7.86 -14.80 -13.95
CA SER A 100 8.24 -15.54 -15.16
C SER A 100 8.46 -14.59 -16.33
N ALA A 101 9.60 -14.69 -17.00
CA ALA A 101 9.93 -13.87 -18.17
C ALA A 101 8.97 -14.09 -19.36
N SER A 102 8.32 -15.27 -19.46
CA SER A 102 7.33 -15.54 -20.50
C SER A 102 5.94 -15.02 -20.17
N GLU A 103 5.58 -14.98 -18.89
CA GLU A 103 4.25 -14.61 -18.41
C GLU A 103 4.17 -13.15 -17.95
N ASN A 104 5.31 -12.53 -17.59
CA ASN A 104 5.38 -11.18 -16.97
C ASN A 104 4.43 -11.05 -15.76
N ASN A 105 4.40 -12.08 -14.92
CA ASN A 105 3.44 -12.26 -13.83
C ASN A 105 4.06 -12.02 -12.46
N GLY A 106 4.93 -11.04 -12.36
CA GLY A 106 5.48 -10.57 -11.10
C GLY A 106 4.62 -9.50 -10.43
N VAL A 107 4.76 -9.37 -9.11
CA VAL A 107 4.21 -8.27 -8.30
C VAL A 107 5.31 -7.76 -7.37
N LEU A 108 5.45 -6.46 -7.24
CA LEU A 108 6.33 -5.82 -6.25
C LEU A 108 5.48 -5.06 -5.23
N ILE A 109 5.72 -5.33 -3.95
CA ILE A 109 5.22 -4.58 -2.80
C ILE A 109 6.36 -3.69 -2.34
N LEU A 110 6.16 -2.38 -2.37
CA LEU A 110 7.15 -1.38 -1.93
C LEU A 110 6.64 -0.68 -0.66
N LEU A 111 7.51 -0.58 0.35
CA LEU A 111 7.34 0.30 1.50
C LEU A 111 8.46 1.34 1.50
N VAL A 112 8.11 2.58 1.71
CA VAL A 112 9.02 3.73 1.77
C VAL A 112 8.83 4.44 3.08
N MET A 113 9.90 4.67 3.84
CA MET A 113 9.78 5.33 5.15
C MET A 113 9.63 6.84 5.02
N GLU A 114 10.17 7.42 3.96
CA GLU A 114 10.01 8.84 3.61
C GLU A 114 10.00 9.02 2.09
N SER A 115 9.05 9.78 1.56
CA SER A 115 9.01 10.14 0.14
C SER A 115 8.94 11.66 -0.04
N PRO A 116 9.18 12.20 -1.25
CA PRO A 116 9.09 13.65 -1.50
C PRO A 116 7.71 14.26 -1.24
N ILE A 117 6.68 13.43 -1.16
CA ILE A 117 5.28 13.85 -0.99
C ILE A 117 4.79 13.54 0.43
N TYR A 118 5.26 12.42 1.03
CA TYR A 118 4.82 11.91 2.32
C TYR A 118 6.01 11.76 3.28
N GLU A 119 6.10 12.65 4.28
CA GLU A 119 7.16 12.62 5.30
C GLU A 119 7.00 11.47 6.30
N ASP A 120 5.81 10.91 6.42
CA ASP A 120 5.45 9.79 7.28
C ASP A 120 5.47 8.43 6.57
N GLY A 121 5.99 8.42 5.35
CA GLY A 121 6.16 7.23 4.54
C GLY A 121 5.02 7.02 3.54
N ASP A 122 5.17 5.96 2.75
CA ASP A 122 4.24 5.59 1.70
C ASP A 122 4.43 4.13 1.30
N TYR A 123 3.48 3.55 0.60
CA TYR A 123 3.56 2.19 0.08
C TYR A 123 2.91 2.07 -1.30
N TYR A 124 3.35 1.09 -2.08
CA TYR A 124 2.83 0.89 -3.42
C TYR A 124 2.88 -0.59 -3.84
N VAL A 125 1.93 -0.99 -4.67
CA VAL A 125 1.92 -2.30 -5.33
C VAL A 125 1.95 -2.10 -6.83
N THR A 126 2.98 -2.64 -7.49
CA THR A 126 3.09 -2.68 -8.95
C THR A 126 3.15 -4.11 -9.46
N TYR A 127 2.79 -4.32 -10.71
CA TYR A 127 2.63 -5.64 -11.30
C TYR A 127 3.06 -5.66 -12.77
N GLY A 128 3.36 -6.85 -13.25
CA GLY A 128 3.75 -7.07 -14.64
C GLY A 128 2.59 -7.12 -15.63
N ASP A 129 2.92 -7.01 -16.90
CA ASP A 129 1.95 -6.98 -18.00
C ASP A 129 1.07 -8.23 -18.08
N GLY A 130 1.51 -9.36 -17.53
CA GLY A 130 0.72 -10.59 -17.44
C GLY A 130 -0.57 -10.46 -16.61
N PHE A 131 -0.63 -9.46 -15.76
CA PHE A 131 -1.83 -9.18 -14.96
C PHE A 131 -2.73 -8.09 -15.54
N ARG A 132 -2.42 -7.55 -16.73
CA ARG A 132 -3.29 -6.57 -17.38
C ARG A 132 -4.65 -7.16 -17.73
N ASN A 133 -5.70 -6.37 -17.54
CA ASN A 133 -7.11 -6.75 -17.74
C ASN A 133 -7.56 -7.91 -16.82
N THR A 134 -6.87 -8.14 -15.70
CA THR A 134 -7.26 -9.12 -14.66
C THR A 134 -7.82 -8.43 -13.42
N THR A 135 -8.29 -9.26 -12.49
CA THR A 135 -8.74 -8.79 -11.16
C THR A 135 -7.60 -8.12 -10.40
N LEU A 136 -6.36 -8.61 -10.54
CA LEU A 136 -5.20 -8.04 -9.84
C LEU A 136 -4.95 -6.59 -10.27
N GLU A 137 -4.97 -6.27 -11.57
CA GLU A 137 -4.85 -4.89 -12.04
C GLU A 137 -5.92 -3.99 -11.44
N SER A 138 -7.18 -4.41 -11.48
CA SER A 138 -8.30 -3.60 -10.99
C SER A 138 -8.27 -3.41 -9.47
N GLN A 139 -7.60 -4.29 -8.72
CA GLN A 139 -7.51 -4.28 -7.27
C GLN A 139 -6.15 -3.82 -6.72
N ALA A 140 -5.15 -3.54 -7.56
CA ALA A 140 -3.79 -3.25 -7.11
C ALA A 140 -3.73 -2.13 -6.04
N SER A 141 -4.48 -1.05 -6.23
CA SER A 141 -4.57 0.03 -5.24
C SER A 141 -5.26 -0.42 -3.94
N ALA A 142 -6.32 -1.23 -4.03
CA ALA A 142 -6.99 -1.75 -2.85
C ALA A 142 -6.11 -2.75 -2.08
N LEU A 143 -5.32 -3.57 -2.81
CA LEU A 143 -4.33 -4.46 -2.22
C LEU A 143 -3.24 -3.68 -1.47
N ALA A 144 -2.74 -2.60 -2.05
CA ALA A 144 -1.81 -1.70 -1.35
C ALA A 144 -2.44 -1.12 -0.08
N GLN A 145 -3.70 -0.68 -0.14
CA GLN A 145 -4.42 -0.12 1.01
C GLN A 145 -4.62 -1.10 2.17
N THR A 146 -4.48 -2.41 1.95
CA THR A 146 -4.54 -3.38 3.05
C THR A 146 -3.40 -3.22 4.05
N MET A 147 -2.32 -2.53 3.69
CA MET A 147 -1.20 -2.21 4.57
C MET A 147 -1.47 -1.06 5.53
N GLU A 148 -2.43 -0.16 5.23
CA GLU A 148 -2.61 1.11 5.92
C GLU A 148 -2.70 0.99 7.43
N GLY A 149 -3.53 0.06 7.93
CA GLY A 149 -3.77 -0.10 9.36
C GLY A 149 -2.51 -0.43 10.15
N ASP A 150 -1.71 -1.37 9.66
CA ASP A 150 -0.47 -1.81 10.30
C ASP A 150 0.67 -0.81 10.02
N PHE A 151 0.70 -0.23 8.81
CA PHE A 151 1.71 0.75 8.41
C PHE A 151 1.71 1.99 9.31
N VAL A 152 0.55 2.59 9.59
CA VAL A 152 0.44 3.76 10.48
C VAL A 152 0.80 3.44 11.93
N ASN A 153 0.63 2.18 12.35
CA ASN A 153 1.06 1.68 13.65
C ASN A 153 2.54 1.30 13.69
N ARG A 154 3.23 1.32 12.54
CA ARG A 154 4.62 0.89 12.34
C ARG A 154 4.83 -0.61 12.51
N ASP A 155 3.78 -1.39 12.35
CA ASP A 155 3.82 -2.86 12.33
C ASP A 155 4.08 -3.34 10.89
N TYR A 156 5.22 -2.92 10.32
CA TYR A 156 5.55 -3.08 8.91
C TYR A 156 5.60 -4.54 8.45
N SER A 157 6.02 -5.43 9.32
CA SER A 157 6.02 -6.88 9.07
C SER A 157 4.60 -7.39 8.81
N ASP A 158 3.65 -7.00 9.65
CA ASP A 158 2.24 -7.41 9.53
C ASP A 158 1.59 -6.73 8.32
N ALA A 159 1.92 -5.47 8.04
CA ALA A 159 1.49 -4.77 6.83
C ALA A 159 1.90 -5.55 5.56
N VAL A 160 3.16 -5.95 5.47
CA VAL A 160 3.69 -6.73 4.33
C VAL A 160 3.02 -8.10 4.24
N ILE A 161 2.88 -8.83 5.36
CA ILE A 161 2.26 -10.16 5.39
C ILE A 161 0.80 -10.07 4.93
N THR A 162 0.04 -9.11 5.46
CA THR A 162 -1.36 -8.89 5.08
C THR A 162 -1.50 -8.60 3.59
N CYS A 163 -0.70 -7.67 3.07
CA CYS A 163 -0.72 -7.34 1.64
C CYS A 163 -0.31 -8.54 0.77
N ALA A 164 0.78 -9.22 1.12
CA ALA A 164 1.30 -10.33 0.33
C ALA A 164 0.34 -11.51 0.26
N ASN A 165 -0.35 -11.85 1.36
CA ASN A 165 -1.40 -12.87 1.36
C ASN A 165 -2.55 -12.48 0.43
N ASN A 166 -3.06 -11.26 0.52
CA ASN A 166 -4.13 -10.77 -0.35
C ASN A 166 -3.71 -10.74 -1.83
N VAL A 167 -2.48 -10.36 -2.12
CA VAL A 167 -1.90 -10.42 -3.48
C VAL A 167 -1.81 -11.86 -3.96
N ALA A 168 -1.31 -12.77 -3.14
CA ALA A 168 -1.18 -14.19 -3.49
C ALA A 168 -2.54 -14.83 -3.78
N ASP A 169 -3.56 -14.57 -2.95
CA ASP A 169 -4.93 -15.06 -3.16
C ASP A 169 -5.55 -14.47 -4.43
N THR A 170 -5.26 -13.19 -4.72
CA THR A 170 -5.71 -12.55 -5.97
C THR A 170 -5.05 -13.17 -7.19
N ILE A 171 -3.74 -13.42 -7.14
CA ILE A 171 -3.00 -14.15 -8.19
C ILE A 171 -3.62 -15.54 -8.38
N ALA A 172 -3.81 -16.30 -7.29
CA ALA A 172 -4.41 -17.63 -7.35
C ALA A 172 -5.80 -17.60 -8.00
N SER A 173 -6.62 -16.61 -7.68
CA SER A 173 -7.92 -16.39 -8.31
C SER A 173 -7.80 -16.14 -9.82
N VAL A 174 -6.82 -15.35 -10.27
CA VAL A 174 -6.56 -15.12 -11.71
C VAL A 174 -6.23 -16.42 -12.43
N TYR A 175 -5.48 -17.31 -11.80
CA TYR A 175 -5.13 -18.63 -12.35
C TYR A 175 -6.17 -19.72 -12.09
N GLY A 176 -7.25 -19.41 -11.36
CA GLY A 176 -8.32 -20.35 -11.04
C GLY A 176 -7.89 -21.47 -10.10
N VAL A 177 -6.91 -21.22 -9.22
CA VAL A 177 -6.39 -22.15 -8.21
C VAL A 177 -6.66 -21.63 -6.80
N ASN A 178 -6.61 -22.54 -5.81
CA ASN A 178 -6.60 -22.16 -4.40
C ASN A 178 -5.23 -22.46 -3.83
N LEU A 179 -4.62 -21.46 -3.19
CA LEU A 179 -3.41 -21.66 -2.42
C LEU A 179 -3.78 -22.36 -1.11
N ASN A 180 -3.02 -23.36 -0.71
CA ASN A 180 -3.11 -23.91 0.63
C ASN A 180 -2.37 -22.94 1.57
N ASN A 181 -3.01 -21.83 1.91
CA ASN A 181 -2.51 -20.97 2.95
C ASN A 181 -2.58 -21.77 4.24
N GLY A 182 -1.46 -22.42 4.59
CA GLY A 182 -1.31 -23.02 5.89
C GLY A 182 -1.65 -21.95 6.92
N SER A 183 -2.71 -22.19 7.68
CA SER A 183 -3.09 -21.36 8.82
C SER A 183 -1.80 -21.10 9.61
N TYR A 184 -1.28 -19.89 9.59
CA TYR A 184 -0.29 -19.49 10.57
C TYR A 184 -1.02 -19.51 11.89
N ASP A 185 -0.74 -20.54 12.68
CA ASP A 185 -1.20 -20.67 14.05
C ASP A 185 -0.42 -19.63 14.87
N ASP A 186 -0.88 -18.38 14.81
CA ASP A 186 -0.59 -17.36 15.80
C ASP A 186 -1.26 -17.81 17.11
N GLY A 187 -0.45 -18.44 17.95
CA GLY A 187 -0.89 -18.95 19.24
C GLY A 187 -1.27 -17.85 20.19
N SER A 188 -2.36 -17.13 19.95
CA SER A 188 -3.09 -16.44 21.03
C SER A 188 -4.39 -15.80 20.50
N TYR A 189 -5.48 -16.17 21.19
CA TYR A 189 -6.87 -15.73 21.16
C TYR A 189 -7.81 -16.54 20.24
N ALA A 190 -8.50 -17.49 20.87
CA ALA A 190 -9.73 -18.04 20.35
C ALA A 190 -10.81 -16.95 20.34
N GLU A 191 -11.05 -16.34 19.17
CA GLU A 191 -12.31 -15.70 18.88
C GLU A 191 -13.29 -16.69 18.22
N PRO A 192 -14.61 -16.51 18.38
CA PRO A 192 -15.58 -17.44 17.82
C PRO A 192 -15.49 -17.49 16.30
N ASP A 193 -15.55 -18.71 15.77
CA ASP A 193 -15.57 -19.11 14.37
C ASP A 193 -16.62 -18.33 13.54
N ASP A 194 -16.22 -17.16 13.05
CA ASP A 194 -16.89 -16.49 11.94
C ASP A 194 -16.02 -16.77 10.70
N GLY A 195 -16.43 -17.76 9.91
CA GLY A 195 -15.77 -18.14 8.66
C GLY A 195 -15.53 -16.94 7.73
N PRO A 196 -14.66 -17.07 6.73
CA PRO A 196 -14.19 -15.95 5.91
C PRO A 196 -15.39 -15.19 5.34
N THR A 197 -15.48 -13.89 5.66
CA THR A 197 -16.51 -13.01 5.10
C THR A 197 -16.33 -12.96 3.58
N THR A 198 -17.21 -13.63 2.87
CA THR A 198 -17.23 -13.57 1.41
C THR A 198 -17.70 -12.19 0.98
N PHE A 199 -17.35 -11.76 -0.24
CA PHE A 199 -17.89 -10.52 -0.82
C PHE A 199 -19.42 -10.45 -0.69
N GLY A 200 -20.10 -11.61 -0.75
CA GLY A 200 -21.52 -11.76 -0.51
C GLY A 200 -21.93 -11.32 0.90
N ASP A 201 -21.15 -11.65 1.90
CA ASP A 201 -21.45 -11.32 3.31
C ASP A 201 -21.28 -9.82 3.57
N ILE A 202 -20.29 -9.18 2.93
CA ILE A 202 -20.09 -7.72 3.00
C ILE A 202 -21.27 -7.01 2.32
N VAL A 203 -21.68 -7.45 1.14
CA VAL A 203 -22.85 -6.89 0.43
C VAL A 203 -24.11 -7.11 1.24
N LEU A 204 -24.30 -8.30 1.83
CA LEU A 204 -25.43 -8.59 2.69
C LEU A 204 -25.43 -7.70 3.94
N GLY A 205 -24.28 -7.48 4.56
CA GLY A 205 -24.11 -6.56 5.70
C GLY A 205 -24.50 -5.12 5.36
N ILE A 206 -24.07 -4.62 4.21
CA ILE A 206 -24.45 -3.29 3.71
C ILE A 206 -25.97 -3.23 3.45
N VAL A 207 -26.56 -4.24 2.84
CA VAL A 207 -28.01 -4.29 2.58
C VAL A 207 -28.79 -4.29 3.90
N ILE A 208 -28.38 -5.08 4.88
CA ILE A 208 -29.01 -5.12 6.21
C ILE A 208 -28.90 -3.75 6.91
N LEU A 209 -27.75 -3.08 6.81
CA LEU A 209 -27.55 -1.74 7.37
C LEU A 209 -28.52 -0.73 6.73
N PHE A 210 -28.64 -0.72 5.40
CA PHE A 210 -29.58 0.15 4.69
C PHE A 210 -31.03 -0.15 5.05
N MET A 211 -31.41 -1.41 5.15
CA MET A 211 -32.75 -1.82 5.57
C MET A 211 -33.05 -1.36 6.99
N SER A 212 -32.09 -1.50 7.91
CA SER A 212 -32.21 -1.04 9.30
C SER A 212 -32.40 0.48 9.39
N LEU A 213 -31.60 1.25 8.62
CA LEU A 213 -31.75 2.71 8.55
C LEU A 213 -33.12 3.14 7.98
N MET A 214 -33.61 2.44 6.94
CA MET A 214 -34.93 2.69 6.38
C MET A 214 -36.05 2.42 7.37
N VAL A 215 -35.98 1.32 8.12
CA VAL A 215 -36.96 0.98 9.17
C VAL A 215 -36.93 2.04 10.27
N MET A 216 -35.73 2.46 10.68
CA MET A 216 -35.58 3.50 11.70
C MET A 216 -36.18 4.85 11.25
N LEU A 217 -35.96 5.22 9.99
CA LEU A 217 -36.55 6.42 9.39
C LEU A 217 -38.09 6.35 9.38
N ILE A 218 -38.65 5.22 9.00
CA ILE A 218 -40.12 4.99 8.99
C ILE A 218 -40.68 5.14 10.41
N ILE A 219 -40.01 4.56 11.42
CA ILE A 219 -40.42 4.67 12.83
C ILE A 219 -40.39 6.12 13.28
N VAL A 220 -39.33 6.86 12.97
CA VAL A 220 -39.19 8.28 13.33
C VAL A 220 -40.31 9.12 12.70
N LEU A 221 -40.58 8.89 11.39
CA LEU A 221 -41.67 9.59 10.69
C LEU A 221 -43.03 9.22 11.27
N PHE A 222 -43.25 7.98 11.64
CA PHE A 222 -44.48 7.52 12.26
C PHE A 222 -44.70 8.15 13.63
N VAL A 223 -43.67 8.16 14.49
CA VAL A 223 -43.71 8.81 15.82
C VAL A 223 -43.94 10.31 15.67
N PHE A 224 -43.25 10.95 14.74
CA PHE A 224 -43.45 12.38 14.45
C PHE A 224 -44.92 12.66 14.04
N ARG A 225 -45.47 11.90 13.11
CA ARG A 225 -46.82 12.07 12.60
C ARG A 225 -47.91 11.78 13.64
N VAL A 226 -47.72 10.76 14.48
CA VAL A 226 -48.73 10.32 15.43
C VAL A 226 -48.70 11.13 16.75
N PHE A 227 -47.50 11.45 17.21
CA PHE A 227 -47.38 12.07 18.55
C PHE A 227 -46.97 13.55 18.49
N ILE A 228 -46.11 13.95 17.59
CA ILE A 228 -45.52 15.30 17.58
C ILE A 228 -46.39 16.27 16.76
N ALA A 229 -46.82 15.87 15.55
CA ALA A 229 -47.62 16.73 14.66
C ALA A 229 -48.94 17.17 15.30
N PRO A 230 -49.74 16.32 15.97
CA PRO A 230 -50.97 16.74 16.64
C PRO A 230 -50.73 17.74 17.77
N ILE A 231 -49.64 17.57 18.54
CA ILE A 231 -49.29 18.49 19.62
C ILE A 231 -48.88 19.85 19.07
N GLY A 232 -48.11 19.86 17.97
CA GLY A 232 -47.70 21.07 17.27
C GLY A 232 -48.90 21.86 16.74
N HIS A 233 -49.90 21.18 16.14
CA HIS A 233 -51.15 21.84 15.71
C HIS A 233 -51.94 22.41 16.86
N ALA A 234 -52.02 21.70 17.97
CA ALA A 234 -52.71 22.19 19.21
C ALA A 234 -51.96 23.39 19.83
N ALA A 235 -50.64 23.48 19.62
CA ALA A 235 -49.81 24.60 20.07
C ALA A 235 -49.74 25.80 19.07
N GLY A 236 -50.48 25.74 17.95
CA GLY A 236 -50.53 26.79 16.94
C GLY A 236 -49.30 26.81 15.99
N TRP A 237 -48.53 25.72 15.90
CA TRP A 237 -47.39 25.61 14.97
C TRP A 237 -47.88 25.29 13.56
N ASN A 238 -47.57 26.16 12.61
CA ASN A 238 -47.94 26.00 11.22
C ASN A 238 -46.81 25.25 10.48
N TRP A 239 -46.94 23.92 10.43
CA TRP A 239 -46.07 23.05 9.67
C TRP A 239 -46.57 23.05 8.21
N GLY A 240 -45.90 23.61 7.25
CA GLY A 240 -46.30 23.70 5.85
C GLY A 240 -46.97 22.45 5.22
N PRO A 241 -47.13 22.35 3.92
CA PRO A 241 -48.01 21.39 3.24
C PRO A 241 -47.66 19.89 3.40
N PHE A 242 -46.65 19.55 4.21
CA PHE A 242 -46.22 18.16 4.47
C PHE A 242 -46.60 17.65 5.88
N ALA A 243 -47.42 18.34 6.63
CA ALA A 243 -47.91 17.93 7.93
C ALA A 243 -49.31 17.28 7.85
#